data_e45f8b0030acdfb17cfd9416d2407cb5
#
_entry.id   e45f8b0030acdfb17cfd9416d2407cb5
#
_cell.length_a   1.000
_cell.length_b   1.000
_cell.length_c   1.000
_cell.angle_alpha   90.00
_cell.angle_beta   90.00
_cell.angle_gamma   90.00
#
_symmetry.space_group_name_H-M   'P 1'
#
loop_
_entity.id
_entity.type
_entity.pdbx_description
1 polymer ?
#
loop_
_entity_poly.entity_id
_entity_poly.type
_entity_poly.pdbx_seq_one_letter_code
_entity_poly.pdbx_strand_id
1 'polypeptide(L)'
;MRRTLMAMCSLAGLALCSVDGSPVLAETQPRAIGVDPRIKQYTYAKDTVYRLDLAMKFMTAIEFAPGEAIDSVLMGDSESWQVTRLQSGNVLAVKPLIEGARTNMTVYTSQNVYTFELRAVGVPAGSSTLNYRIGFRYPDRERAKAASRQVEQARPRDPNYYVAGPKAAFRPVAVYDDGRRTTFAFPPDAPRPAIFRVDEQGRESIVNVREGETDATVVGTSERWTLRIGEEELCIAHGRVLKTVPGGRRAKALRNGYPAATGMPASVLPGLAR
;
A
#
# COMPACT_ATOMS: atom_id res chain seq x y z
N MET A 1 31.14 -57.96 -61.50
CA MET A 1 31.35 -56.93 -60.54
C MET A 1 30.14 -56.00 -60.54
N ARG A 2 29.13 -56.21 -59.68
CA ARG A 2 27.99 -55.32 -59.50
C ARG A 2 27.67 -55.26 -57.98
N ARG A 3 27.93 -54.12 -57.38
CA ARG A 3 27.61 -53.84 -55.97
C ARG A 3 26.18 -53.30 -55.86
N THR A 4 25.36 -54.06 -55.17
CA THR A 4 24.01 -53.68 -54.82
C THR A 4 24.03 -52.88 -53.51
N LEU A 5 23.52 -51.68 -53.54
CA LEU A 5 23.38 -50.81 -52.40
C LEU A 5 22.04 -51.08 -51.75
N MET A 6 21.97 -51.51 -50.48
CA MET A 6 20.73 -51.66 -49.70
C MET A 6 20.51 -50.35 -48.97
N ALA A 7 19.35 -49.74 -49.19
CA ALA A 7 18.87 -48.60 -48.44
C ALA A 7 18.11 -49.09 -47.21
N MET A 8 18.56 -48.72 -46.00
CA MET A 8 17.81 -48.90 -44.75
C MET A 8 16.92 -47.67 -44.51
N CYS A 9 15.62 -47.91 -44.58
CA CYS A 9 14.63 -46.96 -44.08
C CYS A 9 14.50 -47.06 -42.55
N SER A 10 14.93 -46.02 -41.83
CA SER A 10 14.72 -45.87 -40.39
C SER A 10 13.33 -45.23 -40.16
N LEU A 11 12.36 -45.99 -39.63
CA LEU A 11 11.11 -45.44 -39.10
C LEU A 11 11.42 -44.82 -37.73
N ALA A 12 11.37 -43.50 -37.64
CA ALA A 12 11.34 -42.76 -36.39
C ALA A 12 9.89 -42.77 -35.83
N GLY A 13 9.68 -43.57 -34.81
CA GLY A 13 8.42 -43.59 -34.07
C GLY A 13 8.28 -42.33 -33.20
N LEU A 14 7.32 -41.48 -33.53
CA LEU A 14 6.90 -40.35 -32.69
C LEU A 14 6.10 -40.89 -31.51
N ALA A 15 6.71 -40.96 -30.31
CA ALA A 15 6.01 -41.23 -29.08
C ALA A 15 5.25 -39.95 -28.67
N LEU A 16 3.92 -39.94 -28.87
CA LEU A 16 3.04 -38.95 -28.24
C LEU A 16 3.00 -39.22 -26.73
N CYS A 17 3.69 -38.43 -25.92
CA CYS A 17 3.45 -38.36 -24.50
C CYS A 17 2.13 -37.64 -24.27
N SER A 18 1.06 -38.42 -24.03
CA SER A 18 -0.20 -37.90 -23.48
C SER A 18 0.05 -37.42 -22.06
N VAL A 19 0.10 -36.11 -21.86
CA VAL A 19 0.09 -35.52 -20.52
C VAL A 19 -1.36 -35.58 -20.05
N ASP A 20 -1.72 -36.63 -19.31
CA ASP A 20 -2.95 -36.70 -18.56
C ASP A 20 -2.90 -35.62 -17.46
N GLY A 21 -3.36 -34.42 -17.80
CA GLY A 21 -3.62 -33.35 -16.88
C GLY A 21 -4.86 -33.66 -16.04
N SER A 22 -4.73 -34.53 -15.03
CA SER A 22 -5.75 -34.65 -13.99
C SER A 22 -5.92 -33.26 -13.37
N PRO A 23 -7.16 -32.73 -13.24
CA PRO A 23 -7.37 -31.48 -12.51
C PRO A 23 -6.98 -31.72 -11.05
N VAL A 24 -5.83 -31.21 -10.68
CA VAL A 24 -5.45 -31.12 -9.27
C VAL A 24 -6.45 -30.20 -8.62
N LEU A 25 -7.41 -30.77 -7.90
CA LEU A 25 -8.24 -30.03 -6.96
C LEU A 25 -7.28 -29.37 -5.97
N ALA A 26 -6.99 -28.11 -6.18
CA ALA A 26 -6.06 -27.35 -5.36
C ALA A 26 -6.71 -27.03 -4.01
N GLU A 27 -6.79 -28.01 -3.11
CA GLU A 27 -7.00 -27.76 -1.69
C GLU A 27 -5.79 -26.98 -1.16
N THR A 28 -5.96 -25.70 -0.95
CA THR A 28 -4.88 -24.86 -0.46
C THR A 28 -4.72 -25.05 1.05
N GLN A 29 -3.54 -25.46 1.50
CA GLN A 29 -3.17 -25.52 2.91
C GLN A 29 -2.45 -24.24 3.35
N PRO A 30 -2.62 -23.81 4.62
CA PRO A 30 -1.95 -22.62 5.12
C PRO A 30 -0.47 -22.87 5.35
N ARG A 31 0.35 -21.87 5.08
CA ARG A 31 1.81 -21.92 5.29
C ARG A 31 2.19 -21.12 6.53
N ALA A 32 3.15 -21.63 7.32
CA ALA A 32 3.69 -20.90 8.45
C ALA A 32 4.34 -19.58 8.01
N ILE A 33 4.13 -18.56 8.85
CA ILE A 33 4.73 -17.23 8.70
C ILE A 33 5.45 -16.84 10.01
N GLY A 34 6.68 -16.35 9.90
CA GLY A 34 7.44 -15.93 11.07
C GLY A 34 8.03 -17.07 11.89
N VAL A 35 8.27 -16.82 13.18
CA VAL A 35 9.00 -17.70 14.09
C VAL A 35 8.14 -18.85 14.61
N ASP A 36 6.86 -18.60 14.89
CA ASP A 36 5.97 -19.63 15.43
C ASP A 36 5.21 -20.35 14.29
N PRO A 37 5.42 -21.67 14.10
CA PRO A 37 4.80 -22.43 13.03
C PRO A 37 3.27 -22.59 13.17
N ARG A 38 2.70 -22.25 14.31
CA ARG A 38 1.24 -22.31 14.57
C ARG A 38 0.52 -21.06 14.06
N ILE A 39 1.26 -20.02 13.70
CA ILE A 39 0.75 -18.82 13.01
C ILE A 39 0.96 -19.05 11.51
N LYS A 40 -0.14 -19.15 10.77
CA LYS A 40 -0.09 -19.51 9.35
C LYS A 40 -0.89 -18.53 8.50
N GLN A 41 -0.68 -18.62 7.19
CA GLN A 41 -1.33 -17.77 6.23
C GLN A 41 -1.70 -18.54 4.97
N TYR A 42 -2.88 -18.26 4.43
CA TYR A 42 -3.25 -18.60 3.06
C TYR A 42 -2.87 -17.48 2.10
N THR A 43 -2.68 -17.82 0.85
CA THR A 43 -2.74 -16.83 -0.23
C THR A 43 -4.19 -16.83 -0.74
N TYR A 44 -4.84 -15.67 -0.66
CA TYR A 44 -6.21 -15.53 -1.16
C TYR A 44 -6.23 -15.71 -2.68
N ALA A 45 -7.11 -16.58 -3.15
CA ALA A 45 -7.50 -16.71 -4.54
C ALA A 45 -9.02 -16.87 -4.59
N LYS A 46 -9.66 -16.21 -5.56
CA LYS A 46 -11.10 -16.33 -5.77
C LYS A 46 -11.45 -17.78 -6.13
N ASP A 47 -12.62 -18.23 -5.72
CA ASP A 47 -13.18 -19.55 -6.06
C ASP A 47 -12.29 -20.74 -5.62
N THR A 48 -11.61 -20.56 -4.47
CA THR A 48 -10.73 -21.59 -3.87
C THR A 48 -11.32 -22.11 -2.58
N VAL A 49 -11.18 -23.43 -2.37
CA VAL A 49 -11.50 -24.07 -1.09
C VAL A 49 -10.25 -24.15 -0.21
N TYR A 50 -10.35 -23.59 0.99
CA TYR A 50 -9.27 -23.57 1.98
C TYR A 50 -9.47 -24.72 2.97
N ARG A 51 -8.58 -25.70 2.94
CA ARG A 51 -8.60 -26.79 3.90
C ARG A 51 -7.99 -26.36 5.23
N LEU A 52 -8.74 -26.54 6.32
CA LEU A 52 -8.30 -26.18 7.65
C LEU A 52 -8.49 -27.34 8.62
N ASP A 53 -7.40 -27.95 9.05
CA ASP A 53 -7.37 -28.97 10.08
C ASP A 53 -7.32 -28.29 11.46
N LEU A 54 -8.30 -28.57 12.31
CA LEU A 54 -8.52 -27.97 13.61
C LEU A 54 -8.40 -29.04 14.71
N ALA A 55 -7.50 -28.80 15.67
CA ALA A 55 -7.24 -29.76 16.71
C ALA A 55 -8.30 -29.67 17.85
N MET A 56 -8.70 -30.82 18.35
CA MET A 56 -9.58 -30.91 19.53
C MET A 56 -9.00 -30.13 20.70
N LYS A 57 -9.86 -29.46 21.46
CA LYS A 57 -9.55 -28.64 22.65
C LYS A 57 -8.83 -27.32 22.33
N PHE A 58 -8.49 -27.04 21.07
CA PHE A 58 -7.89 -25.76 20.63
C PHE A 58 -8.88 -24.92 19.86
N MET A 59 -8.70 -23.61 19.91
CA MET A 59 -9.42 -22.63 19.13
C MET A 59 -8.48 -22.04 18.10
N THR A 60 -8.97 -21.86 16.87
CA THR A 60 -8.24 -21.20 15.78
C THR A 60 -8.93 -19.89 15.44
N ALA A 61 -8.17 -18.80 15.45
CA ALA A 61 -8.64 -17.51 14.95
C ALA A 61 -8.37 -17.42 13.44
N ILE A 62 -9.38 -17.10 12.66
CA ILE A 62 -9.28 -16.80 11.22
C ILE A 62 -9.40 -15.29 11.07
N GLU A 63 -8.34 -14.64 10.61
CA GLU A 63 -8.26 -13.18 10.44
C GLU A 63 -8.36 -12.80 8.96
N PHE A 64 -9.39 -12.05 8.61
CA PHE A 64 -9.57 -11.46 7.28
C PHE A 64 -8.85 -10.11 7.20
N ALA A 65 -8.84 -9.48 6.02
CA ALA A 65 -8.12 -8.23 5.83
C ALA A 65 -8.58 -7.12 6.80
N PRO A 66 -7.69 -6.21 7.20
CA PRO A 66 -8.09 -5.00 7.93
C PRO A 66 -9.15 -4.22 7.15
N GLY A 67 -10.23 -3.83 7.85
CA GLY A 67 -11.37 -3.12 7.24
C GLY A 67 -12.33 -4.01 6.45
N GLU A 68 -12.16 -5.32 6.49
CA GLU A 68 -13.07 -6.31 5.93
C GLU A 68 -14.02 -6.82 7.03
N ALA A 69 -15.30 -6.55 6.92
CA ALA A 69 -16.30 -6.97 7.90
C ALA A 69 -16.94 -8.30 7.49
N ILE A 70 -17.12 -9.20 8.45
CA ILE A 70 -17.85 -10.46 8.25
C ILE A 70 -19.34 -10.13 8.23
N ASP A 71 -20.03 -10.44 7.13
CA ASP A 71 -21.47 -10.22 6.98
C ASP A 71 -22.26 -11.45 7.42
N SER A 72 -21.89 -12.63 6.91
CA SER A 72 -22.56 -13.89 7.26
C SER A 72 -21.61 -15.09 7.21
N VAL A 73 -21.95 -16.12 7.98
CA VAL A 73 -21.25 -17.41 8.01
C VAL A 73 -22.28 -18.51 7.78
N LEU A 74 -22.06 -19.31 6.76
CA LEU A 74 -22.86 -20.49 6.47
C LEU A 74 -22.02 -21.74 6.76
N MET A 75 -22.63 -22.71 7.41
CA MET A 75 -21.97 -23.97 7.79
C MET A 75 -22.91 -25.14 7.56
N GLY A 76 -22.39 -26.23 7.03
CA GLY A 76 -23.17 -27.43 6.78
C GLY A 76 -23.55 -28.21 8.06
N ASP A 77 -22.62 -28.30 9.00
CA ASP A 77 -22.81 -28.88 10.32
C ASP A 77 -22.42 -27.86 11.38
N SER A 78 -23.39 -27.31 12.09
CA SER A 78 -23.19 -26.35 13.17
C SER A 78 -23.10 -26.95 14.55
N GLU A 79 -23.50 -28.22 14.72
CA GLU A 79 -23.55 -28.89 16.04
C GLU A 79 -22.15 -29.38 16.45
N SER A 80 -21.33 -29.82 15.50
CA SER A 80 -19.98 -30.31 15.77
C SER A 80 -18.93 -29.21 15.92
N TRP A 81 -19.32 -27.92 15.77
CA TRP A 81 -18.40 -26.80 15.72
C TRP A 81 -18.91 -25.59 16.51
N GLN A 82 -18.04 -24.97 17.26
CA GLN A 82 -18.31 -23.66 17.87
C GLN A 82 -17.64 -22.58 17.01
N VAL A 83 -18.45 -21.64 16.53
CA VAL A 83 -17.99 -20.50 15.71
C VAL A 83 -18.43 -19.22 16.38
N THR A 84 -17.48 -18.32 16.60
CA THR A 84 -17.72 -17.03 17.26
C THR A 84 -17.09 -15.90 16.46
N ARG A 85 -17.90 -14.92 16.07
CA ARG A 85 -17.40 -13.68 15.46
C ARG A 85 -16.93 -12.74 16.57
N LEU A 86 -15.72 -12.19 16.44
CA LEU A 86 -15.16 -11.23 17.37
C LEU A 86 -15.68 -9.80 17.08
N GLN A 87 -15.64 -8.93 18.09
CA GLN A 87 -16.08 -7.54 17.98
C GLN A 87 -15.30 -6.71 16.95
N SER A 88 -14.05 -7.07 16.66
CA SER A 88 -13.27 -6.45 15.58
C SER A 88 -13.95 -6.54 14.20
N GLY A 89 -14.90 -7.45 14.05
CA GLY A 89 -15.70 -7.65 12.85
C GLY A 89 -14.99 -8.42 11.73
N ASN A 90 -13.68 -8.54 11.76
CA ASN A 90 -12.86 -9.22 10.75
C ASN A 90 -12.19 -10.50 11.25
N VAL A 91 -12.56 -10.99 12.43
CA VAL A 91 -11.99 -12.22 13.01
C VAL A 91 -13.10 -13.19 13.36
N LEU A 92 -12.91 -14.46 12.97
CA LEU A 92 -13.76 -15.59 13.28
C LEU A 92 -12.98 -16.60 14.10
N ALA A 93 -13.45 -16.96 15.29
CA ALA A 93 -12.88 -18.00 16.11
C ALA A 93 -13.64 -19.31 15.88
N VAL A 94 -12.92 -20.38 15.56
CA VAL A 94 -13.48 -21.70 15.25
C VAL A 94 -12.86 -22.76 16.18
N LYS A 95 -13.70 -23.57 16.80
CA LYS A 95 -13.30 -24.66 17.70
C LYS A 95 -14.09 -25.93 17.37
N PRO A 96 -13.44 -27.07 17.14
CA PRO A 96 -14.13 -28.34 16.97
C PRO A 96 -14.65 -28.84 18.32
N LEU A 97 -15.85 -29.41 18.33
CA LEU A 97 -16.50 -30.01 19.48
C LEU A 97 -16.49 -31.57 19.43
N ILE A 98 -16.50 -32.13 18.21
CA ILE A 98 -16.55 -33.57 17.96
C ILE A 98 -15.35 -33.98 17.12
N GLU A 99 -14.58 -34.95 17.59
CA GLU A 99 -13.42 -35.47 16.86
C GLU A 99 -13.85 -36.21 15.58
N GLY A 100 -13.08 -36.03 14.51
CA GLY A 100 -13.36 -36.62 13.20
C GLY A 100 -14.45 -35.90 12.41
N ALA A 101 -15.13 -34.90 12.99
CA ALA A 101 -16.13 -34.12 12.27
C ALA A 101 -15.53 -33.41 11.04
N ARG A 102 -16.30 -33.35 9.95
CA ARG A 102 -15.95 -32.69 8.70
C ARG A 102 -17.14 -31.88 8.22
N THR A 103 -16.91 -30.66 7.81
CA THR A 103 -17.94 -29.82 7.24
C THR A 103 -17.35 -28.77 6.31
N ASN A 104 -18.20 -28.14 5.51
CA ASN A 104 -17.85 -26.93 4.80
C ASN A 104 -18.31 -25.70 5.59
N MET A 105 -17.58 -24.61 5.45
CA MET A 105 -17.95 -23.29 5.98
C MET A 105 -17.71 -22.24 4.91
N THR A 106 -18.71 -21.40 4.62
CA THR A 106 -18.56 -20.27 3.73
C THR A 106 -18.75 -18.98 4.51
N VAL A 107 -17.78 -18.09 4.43
CA VAL A 107 -17.79 -16.77 5.09
C VAL A 107 -17.93 -15.71 4.01
N TYR A 108 -19.03 -14.97 4.10
CA TYR A 108 -19.28 -13.78 3.28
C TYR A 108 -18.80 -12.57 4.06
N THR A 109 -18.00 -11.75 3.41
CA THR A 109 -17.50 -10.49 3.98
C THR A 109 -17.84 -9.33 3.08
N SER A 110 -17.65 -8.12 3.55
CA SER A 110 -17.86 -6.88 2.76
C SER A 110 -17.01 -6.78 1.49
N GLN A 111 -16.01 -7.66 1.31
CA GLN A 111 -15.05 -7.56 0.19
C GLN A 111 -14.84 -8.87 -0.56
N ASN A 112 -14.95 -10.02 0.11
CA ASN A 112 -14.63 -11.33 -0.47
C ASN A 112 -15.56 -12.42 0.06
N VAL A 113 -15.46 -13.58 -0.58
CA VAL A 113 -16.08 -14.83 -0.10
C VAL A 113 -14.97 -15.85 0.14
N TYR A 114 -15.05 -16.55 1.27
CA TYR A 114 -14.09 -17.58 1.66
C TYR A 114 -14.81 -18.89 1.90
N THR A 115 -14.42 -19.93 1.19
CA THR A 115 -14.96 -21.27 1.36
C THR A 115 -13.92 -22.17 2.02
N PHE A 116 -14.27 -22.75 3.15
CA PHE A 116 -13.42 -23.64 3.92
C PHE A 116 -13.95 -25.08 3.91
N GLU A 117 -13.05 -26.03 3.86
CA GLU A 117 -13.29 -27.39 4.33
C GLU A 117 -12.67 -27.53 5.72
N LEU A 118 -13.48 -27.72 6.74
CA LEU A 118 -13.06 -27.88 8.12
C LEU A 118 -12.96 -29.36 8.46
N ARG A 119 -11.88 -29.76 9.15
CA ARG A 119 -11.65 -31.12 9.62
C ARG A 119 -11.22 -31.09 11.08
N ALA A 120 -11.96 -31.72 11.93
CA ALA A 120 -11.61 -31.93 13.34
C ALA A 120 -10.59 -33.07 13.45
N VAL A 121 -9.41 -32.77 13.96
CA VAL A 121 -8.35 -33.77 14.15
C VAL A 121 -8.03 -33.93 15.63
N GLY A 122 -7.59 -35.13 16.03
CA GLY A 122 -7.05 -35.34 17.37
C GLY A 122 -5.91 -34.41 17.69
N VAL A 123 -5.55 -34.28 18.96
CA VAL A 123 -4.40 -33.45 19.38
C VAL A 123 -3.12 -34.12 18.86
N PRO A 124 -2.40 -33.47 17.92
CA PRO A 124 -1.19 -34.07 17.37
C PRO A 124 -0.08 -34.13 18.42
N ALA A 125 0.80 -35.11 18.32
CA ALA A 125 1.94 -35.28 19.22
C ALA A 125 2.95 -34.14 19.18
N GLY A 126 2.92 -33.28 18.14
CA GLY A 126 3.78 -32.11 17.96
C GLY A 126 2.99 -30.82 17.87
N SER A 127 3.45 -29.76 18.54
CA SER A 127 2.77 -28.46 18.56
C SER A 127 2.82 -27.72 17.21
N SER A 128 3.77 -28.02 16.34
CA SER A 128 3.99 -27.32 15.07
C SER A 128 2.87 -27.50 14.03
N THR A 129 2.06 -28.55 14.18
CA THR A 129 0.93 -28.84 13.29
C THR A 129 -0.35 -28.11 13.67
N LEU A 130 -0.40 -27.53 14.88
CA LEU A 130 -1.55 -26.76 15.36
C LEU A 130 -1.74 -25.49 14.54
N ASN A 131 -2.98 -25.03 14.44
CA ASN A 131 -3.38 -23.80 13.81
C ASN A 131 -3.97 -22.88 14.89
N TYR A 132 -3.19 -21.93 15.42
CA TYR A 132 -3.70 -20.98 16.41
C TYR A 132 -4.30 -19.75 15.76
N ARG A 133 -3.65 -19.29 14.69
CA ARG A 133 -4.08 -18.13 13.93
C ARG A 133 -3.81 -18.33 12.44
N ILE A 134 -4.83 -18.04 11.66
CA ILE A 134 -4.79 -18.11 10.20
C ILE A 134 -5.09 -16.72 9.66
N GLY A 135 -4.18 -16.17 8.87
CA GLY A 135 -4.40 -14.93 8.11
C GLY A 135 -4.51 -15.18 6.62
N PHE A 136 -4.71 -14.11 5.87
CA PHE A 136 -4.74 -14.12 4.41
C PHE A 136 -3.79 -13.08 3.84
N ARG A 137 -3.04 -13.45 2.81
CA ARG A 137 -2.28 -12.56 1.96
C ARG A 137 -3.04 -12.34 0.65
N TYR A 138 -3.09 -11.11 0.19
CA TYR A 138 -3.86 -10.70 -0.98
C TYR A 138 -2.92 -10.19 -2.09
N PRO A 139 -2.38 -11.06 -2.96
CA PRO A 139 -1.37 -10.68 -3.95
C PRO A 139 -1.84 -9.57 -4.91
N ASP A 140 -3.11 -9.59 -5.29
CA ASP A 140 -3.66 -8.59 -6.23
C ASP A 140 -3.73 -7.21 -5.59
N ARG A 141 -4.11 -7.13 -4.30
CA ARG A 141 -4.10 -5.87 -3.54
C ARG A 141 -2.66 -5.36 -3.33
N GLU A 142 -1.72 -6.25 -3.05
CA GLU A 142 -0.31 -5.92 -2.92
C GLU A 142 0.25 -5.36 -4.22
N ARG A 143 -0.06 -6.01 -5.36
CA ARG A 143 0.33 -5.56 -6.70
C ARG A 143 -0.29 -4.20 -7.05
N ALA A 144 -1.59 -4.04 -6.81
CA ALA A 144 -2.28 -2.77 -7.04
C ALA A 144 -1.69 -1.64 -6.19
N LYS A 145 -1.38 -1.91 -4.90
CA LYS A 145 -0.74 -0.95 -4.02
C LYS A 145 0.69 -0.60 -4.47
N ALA A 146 1.46 -1.58 -4.92
CA ALA A 146 2.80 -1.36 -5.46
C ALA A 146 2.75 -0.54 -6.76
N ALA A 147 1.85 -0.87 -7.68
CA ALA A 147 1.64 -0.11 -8.91
C ALA A 147 1.22 1.34 -8.63
N SER A 148 0.30 1.56 -7.69
CA SER A 148 -0.11 2.91 -7.28
C SER A 148 1.05 3.72 -6.69
N ARG A 149 1.91 3.08 -5.89
CA ARG A 149 3.12 3.73 -5.35
C ARG A 149 4.12 4.08 -6.45
N GLN A 150 4.31 3.20 -7.44
CA GLN A 150 5.20 3.49 -8.58
C GLN A 150 4.67 4.66 -9.41
N VAL A 151 3.37 4.70 -9.71
CA VAL A 151 2.74 5.83 -10.41
C VAL A 151 2.91 7.13 -9.62
N GLU A 152 2.73 7.09 -8.30
CA GLU A 152 2.91 8.26 -7.43
C GLU A 152 4.37 8.75 -7.43
N GLN A 153 5.34 7.82 -7.35
CA GLN A 153 6.78 8.15 -7.38
C GLN A 153 7.26 8.63 -8.75
N ALA A 154 6.64 8.13 -9.83
CA ALA A 154 6.99 8.49 -11.20
C ALA A 154 6.36 9.82 -11.66
N ARG A 155 5.53 10.48 -10.84
CA ARG A 155 4.94 11.76 -11.21
C ARG A 155 6.02 12.81 -11.46
N PRO A 156 5.94 13.55 -12.58
CA PRO A 156 6.82 14.67 -12.82
C PRO A 156 6.69 15.66 -11.67
N ARG A 157 7.82 16.12 -11.15
CA ARG A 157 7.87 17.17 -10.13
C ARG A 157 8.14 18.50 -10.82
N ASP A 158 7.30 19.50 -10.55
CA ASP A 158 7.55 20.88 -10.97
C ASP A 158 8.29 21.61 -9.84
N PRO A 159 9.61 21.86 -9.98
CA PRO A 159 10.42 22.57 -9.01
C PRO A 159 10.44 24.10 -9.23
N ASN A 160 9.55 24.63 -10.06
CA ASN A 160 9.56 26.01 -10.49
C ASN A 160 8.99 26.96 -9.44
N TYR A 161 9.52 26.88 -8.21
CA TYR A 161 9.16 27.74 -7.09
C TYR A 161 10.30 28.65 -6.67
N TYR A 162 9.95 29.83 -6.20
CA TYR A 162 10.87 30.89 -5.77
C TYR A 162 10.51 31.33 -4.36
N VAL A 163 11.52 31.56 -3.53
CA VAL A 163 11.35 31.98 -2.14
C VAL A 163 11.85 33.41 -1.98
N ALA A 164 11.02 34.27 -1.41
CA ALA A 164 11.33 35.64 -1.01
C ALA A 164 11.23 35.79 0.51
N GLY A 165 11.94 36.74 1.09
CA GLY A 165 11.97 36.98 2.53
C GLY A 165 13.38 36.89 3.12
N PRO A 166 13.51 37.07 4.45
CA PRO A 166 14.78 37.06 5.17
C PRO A 166 15.47 35.69 5.14
N LYS A 167 16.71 35.63 5.58
CA LYS A 167 17.41 34.38 5.84
C LYS A 167 16.87 33.81 7.17
N ALA A 168 15.80 33.03 7.09
CA ALA A 168 15.22 32.35 8.23
C ALA A 168 15.75 30.92 8.34
N ALA A 169 15.86 30.37 9.57
CA ALA A 169 16.29 29.01 9.80
C ALA A 169 15.37 27.96 9.16
N PHE A 170 14.09 28.29 9.01
CA PHE A 170 13.08 27.47 8.35
C PHE A 170 12.95 27.72 6.84
N ARG A 171 13.94 28.37 6.21
CA ARG A 171 13.90 28.58 4.75
C ARG A 171 14.02 27.24 4.03
N PRO A 172 13.05 26.86 3.17
CA PRO A 172 13.11 25.58 2.47
C PRO A 172 14.30 25.54 1.50
N VAL A 173 14.96 24.39 1.42
CA VAL A 173 16.04 24.12 0.47
C VAL A 173 15.50 23.75 -0.90
N ALA A 174 14.27 23.22 -0.97
CA ALA A 174 13.54 22.96 -2.20
C ALA A 174 12.03 23.06 -1.97
N VAL A 175 11.32 23.50 -3.01
CA VAL A 175 9.85 23.41 -3.07
C VAL A 175 9.50 22.88 -4.44
N TYR A 176 8.62 21.89 -4.48
CA TYR A 176 8.13 21.30 -5.71
C TYR A 176 6.72 20.76 -5.56
N ASP A 177 6.00 20.62 -6.65
CA ASP A 177 4.72 19.94 -6.66
C ASP A 177 4.69 18.81 -7.71
N ASP A 178 3.72 17.89 -7.55
CA ASP A 178 3.44 16.79 -8.47
C ASP A 178 2.08 16.95 -9.17
N GLY A 179 1.52 18.15 -9.14
CA GLY A 179 0.18 18.49 -9.62
C GLY A 179 -0.94 18.12 -8.65
N ARG A 180 -0.64 17.41 -7.54
CA ARG A 180 -1.60 17.05 -6.48
C ARG A 180 -1.18 17.52 -5.11
N ARG A 181 0.11 17.54 -4.86
CA ARG A 181 0.70 17.91 -3.56
C ARG A 181 1.85 18.84 -3.79
N THR A 182 2.05 19.76 -2.85
CA THR A 182 3.24 20.61 -2.77
C THR A 182 4.09 20.15 -1.61
N THR A 183 5.37 19.92 -1.85
CA THR A 183 6.35 19.50 -0.85
C THR A 183 7.37 20.59 -0.62
N PHE A 184 7.59 20.91 0.64
CA PHE A 184 8.59 21.87 1.13
C PHE A 184 9.68 21.08 1.84
N ALA A 185 10.87 21.02 1.28
CA ALA A 185 12.02 20.38 1.89
C ALA A 185 12.81 21.41 2.72
N PHE A 186 13.13 21.06 3.96
CA PHE A 186 13.84 21.92 4.89
C PHE A 186 15.23 21.35 5.21
N PRO A 187 16.15 22.19 5.70
CA PRO A 187 17.41 21.70 6.28
C PRO A 187 17.13 20.72 7.43
N PRO A 188 18.04 19.78 7.71
CA PRO A 188 18.00 19.01 8.94
C PRO A 188 17.87 19.94 10.16
N ASP A 189 17.07 19.53 11.15
CA ASP A 189 16.83 20.26 12.40
C ASP A 189 16.22 21.67 12.25
N ALA A 190 15.78 22.05 11.06
CA ALA A 190 15.09 23.32 10.84
C ALA A 190 13.76 23.36 11.61
N PRO A 191 13.44 24.48 12.28
CA PRO A 191 12.13 24.64 12.92
C PRO A 191 11.01 24.58 11.87
N ARG A 192 9.85 24.05 12.26
CA ARG A 192 8.72 23.85 11.33
C ARG A 192 7.83 25.08 11.29
N PRO A 193 7.70 25.73 10.13
CA PRO A 193 6.82 26.88 9.98
C PRO A 193 5.36 26.45 9.80
N ALA A 194 4.45 27.34 10.18
CA ALA A 194 3.09 27.27 9.70
C ALA A 194 3.06 27.61 8.20
N ILE A 195 2.33 26.78 7.43
CA ILE A 195 2.23 26.90 5.98
C ILE A 195 0.81 27.36 5.63
N PHE A 196 0.73 28.44 4.86
CA PHE A 196 -0.53 29.00 4.40
C PHE A 196 -0.58 28.99 2.87
N ARG A 197 -1.72 28.64 2.32
CA ARG A 197 -2.03 28.83 0.91
C ARG A 197 -2.50 30.26 0.71
N VAL A 198 -1.99 30.91 -0.32
CA VAL A 198 -2.38 32.27 -0.69
C VAL A 198 -3.16 32.25 -2.00
N ASP A 199 -4.34 32.85 -2.02
CA ASP A 199 -5.19 32.95 -3.20
C ASP A 199 -4.75 34.12 -4.13
N GLU A 200 -5.47 34.30 -5.23
CA GLU A 200 -5.20 35.37 -6.19
C GLU A 200 -5.41 36.77 -5.59
N GLN A 201 -6.28 36.88 -4.58
CA GLN A 201 -6.59 38.11 -3.87
C GLN A 201 -5.63 38.37 -2.69
N GLY A 202 -4.65 37.51 -2.47
CA GLY A 202 -3.69 37.61 -1.39
C GLY A 202 -4.19 37.15 -0.03
N ARG A 203 -5.32 36.45 0.05
CA ARG A 203 -5.88 35.93 1.32
C ARG A 203 -5.21 34.62 1.67
N GLU A 204 -4.82 34.49 2.93
CA GLU A 204 -4.23 33.27 3.47
C GLU A 204 -5.27 32.29 3.95
N SER A 205 -5.05 31.02 3.70
CA SER A 205 -5.84 29.91 4.20
C SER A 205 -4.95 28.88 4.87
N ILE A 206 -5.35 28.40 6.05
CA ILE A 206 -4.68 27.30 6.74
C ILE A 206 -4.83 26.03 5.91
N VAL A 207 -3.78 25.24 5.85
CA VAL A 207 -3.76 23.95 5.14
C VAL A 207 -3.36 22.81 6.07
N ASN A 208 -3.87 21.62 5.79
CA ASN A 208 -3.41 20.43 6.47
C ASN A 208 -2.03 20.02 5.96
N VAL A 209 -1.07 19.99 6.87
CA VAL A 209 0.32 19.65 6.59
C VAL A 209 0.61 18.26 7.12
N ARG A 210 1.20 17.43 6.29
CA ARG A 210 1.82 16.18 6.72
C ARG A 210 3.32 16.41 6.85
N GLU A 211 3.81 16.36 8.06
CA GLU A 211 5.23 16.51 8.36
C GLU A 211 5.98 15.19 8.20
N GLY A 212 7.13 15.25 7.53
CA GLY A 212 8.15 14.24 7.49
C GLY A 212 9.37 14.66 8.31
N GLU A 213 10.44 13.87 8.26
CA GLU A 213 11.68 14.14 9.01
C GLU A 213 12.35 15.45 8.54
N THR A 214 12.44 15.65 7.23
CA THR A 214 13.08 16.83 6.61
C THR A 214 12.17 17.57 5.63
N ASP A 215 10.89 17.22 5.57
CA ASP A 215 9.94 17.82 4.63
C ASP A 215 8.57 18.06 5.26
N ALA A 216 7.78 18.88 4.61
CA ALA A 216 6.38 19.08 4.88
C ALA A 216 5.60 19.01 3.57
N THR A 217 4.53 18.23 3.54
CA THR A 217 3.73 18.01 2.34
C THR A 217 2.29 18.48 2.57
N VAL A 218 1.77 19.26 1.64
CA VAL A 218 0.41 19.79 1.62
C VAL A 218 -0.37 19.15 0.47
N VAL A 219 -1.62 18.77 0.71
CA VAL A 219 -2.52 18.32 -0.35
C VAL A 219 -2.99 19.53 -1.16
N GLY A 220 -2.81 19.44 -2.47
CA GLY A 220 -3.10 20.50 -3.42
C GLY A 220 -1.85 21.29 -3.82
N THR A 221 -2.02 22.08 -4.88
CA THR A 221 -1.02 23.00 -5.40
C THR A 221 -1.51 24.43 -5.24
N SER A 222 -0.61 25.37 -5.19
CA SER A 222 -0.91 26.80 -5.24
C SER A 222 0.21 27.54 -5.95
N GLU A 223 -0.15 28.64 -6.57
CA GLU A 223 0.84 29.55 -7.15
C GLU A 223 1.57 30.37 -6.09
N ARG A 224 1.01 30.46 -4.87
CA ARG A 224 1.58 31.27 -3.78
C ARG A 224 1.38 30.59 -2.44
N TRP A 225 2.40 30.70 -1.59
CA TRP A 225 2.42 30.19 -0.23
C TRP A 225 3.11 31.17 0.70
N THR A 226 2.67 31.20 1.95
CA THR A 226 3.37 31.88 3.04
C THR A 226 3.82 30.86 4.08
N LEU A 227 5.06 30.97 4.52
CA LEU A 227 5.62 30.21 5.64
C LEU A 227 5.91 31.18 6.77
N ARG A 228 5.48 30.87 8.00
CA ARG A 228 5.61 31.79 9.13
C ARG A 228 6.01 31.08 10.42
N ILE A 229 6.94 31.68 11.16
CA ILE A 229 7.24 31.38 12.56
C ILE A 229 7.36 32.69 13.32
N GLY A 230 6.46 32.94 14.28
CA GLY A 230 6.40 34.22 15.00
C GLY A 230 6.23 35.39 14.04
N GLU A 231 7.16 36.33 14.08
CA GLU A 231 7.16 37.53 13.20
C GLU A 231 7.93 37.29 11.89
N GLU A 232 8.62 36.19 11.74
CA GLU A 232 9.38 35.89 10.53
C GLU A 232 8.47 35.22 9.48
N GLU A 233 8.50 35.80 8.28
CA GLU A 233 7.68 35.37 7.16
C GLU A 233 8.51 35.13 5.90
N LEU A 234 8.20 34.05 5.18
CA LEU A 234 8.74 33.75 3.85
C LEU A 234 7.59 33.61 2.86
N CYS A 235 7.70 34.31 1.75
CA CYS A 235 6.77 34.19 0.63
C CYS A 235 7.35 33.24 -0.41
N ILE A 236 6.52 32.30 -0.88
CA ILE A 236 6.87 31.37 -1.94
C ILE A 236 5.91 31.55 -3.10
N ALA A 237 6.46 31.69 -4.31
CA ALA A 237 5.68 31.87 -5.52
C ALA A 237 6.13 30.92 -6.62
N HIS A 238 5.15 30.32 -7.31
CA HIS A 238 5.42 29.56 -8.52
C HIS A 238 5.89 30.47 -9.67
N GLY A 239 6.81 30.00 -10.49
CA GLY A 239 7.37 30.80 -11.58
C GLY A 239 6.37 31.33 -12.61
N ARG A 240 5.16 30.77 -12.68
CA ARG A 240 4.07 31.30 -13.51
C ARG A 240 3.66 32.69 -13.07
N VAL A 241 3.56 32.92 -11.77
CA VAL A 241 3.21 34.25 -11.22
C VAL A 241 4.29 35.28 -11.50
N LEU A 242 5.57 34.90 -11.47
CA LEU A 242 6.68 35.81 -11.64
C LEU A 242 6.85 36.30 -13.09
N LYS A 243 6.31 35.57 -14.07
CA LYS A 243 6.33 35.99 -15.48
C LYS A 243 5.41 37.18 -15.77
N THR A 244 4.45 37.44 -14.89
CA THR A 244 3.46 38.50 -15.04
C THR A 244 3.89 39.82 -14.40
N VAL A 245 5.06 39.87 -13.73
CA VAL A 245 5.56 41.09 -13.08
C VAL A 245 6.43 41.87 -14.06
N PRO A 246 6.00 43.05 -14.54
CA PRO A 246 6.84 43.91 -15.40
C PRO A 246 8.07 44.39 -14.64
N GLY A 247 9.26 44.22 -15.21
CA GLY A 247 10.51 44.77 -14.67
C GLY A 247 11.15 43.93 -13.52
N GLY A 248 10.59 42.80 -13.13
CA GLY A 248 11.15 41.95 -12.08
C GLY A 248 12.44 41.26 -12.49
N ARG A 249 13.54 41.49 -11.75
CA ARG A 249 14.74 40.64 -11.88
C ARG A 249 14.37 39.23 -11.56
N ARG A 250 14.65 38.26 -12.46
CA ARG A 250 14.36 36.84 -12.25
C ARG A 250 14.98 36.39 -10.95
N ALA A 251 14.14 36.03 -9.98
CA ALA A 251 14.59 35.29 -8.84
C ALA A 251 15.19 33.94 -9.31
N LYS A 252 16.23 33.50 -8.67
CA LYS A 252 16.94 32.26 -9.03
C LYS A 252 16.15 31.04 -8.55
N ALA A 253 15.85 30.08 -9.41
CA ALA A 253 15.07 28.90 -9.07
C ALA A 253 15.70 28.11 -7.92
N LEU A 254 14.86 27.53 -7.08
CA LEU A 254 15.24 26.46 -6.16
C LEU A 254 15.54 25.21 -7.01
N ARG A 255 16.78 25.08 -7.48
CA ARG A 255 17.23 23.86 -8.15
C ARG A 255 17.86 22.94 -7.11
N ASN A 256 17.42 21.67 -7.11
CA ASN A 256 18.01 20.51 -6.44
C ASN A 256 19.23 20.83 -5.55
N GLY A 257 18.98 21.19 -4.27
CA GLY A 257 19.98 21.25 -3.23
C GLY A 257 20.83 22.50 -3.12
N TYR A 258 20.61 23.59 -3.91
CA TYR A 258 21.37 24.82 -3.72
C TYR A 258 20.87 26.10 -4.33
N PRO A 259 21.37 27.20 -3.76
CA PRO A 259 20.70 27.93 -2.72
C PRO A 259 19.55 28.70 -3.30
N ALA A 260 18.48 28.73 -2.52
CA ALA A 260 17.41 29.67 -2.77
C ALA A 260 18.03 31.03 -3.03
N ALA A 261 17.72 31.57 -4.17
CA ALA A 261 18.21 32.88 -4.51
C ALA A 261 17.83 33.87 -3.43
N THR A 262 18.78 34.63 -3.09
CA THR A 262 18.67 35.84 -2.33
C THR A 262 17.61 36.73 -2.98
N GLY A 263 16.41 36.67 -2.40
CA GLY A 263 15.27 37.45 -2.42
C GLY A 263 14.99 38.46 -3.53
N MET A 264 13.83 38.26 -4.12
CA MET A 264 12.98 39.41 -4.37
C MET A 264 12.39 39.86 -3.04
N PRO A 265 12.38 41.16 -2.69
CA PRO A 265 11.63 41.67 -1.57
C PRO A 265 10.14 41.29 -1.75
N ALA A 266 9.46 40.95 -0.67
CA ALA A 266 8.04 40.55 -0.69
C ALA A 266 7.15 41.57 -1.46
N SER A 267 7.52 42.83 -1.45
CA SER A 267 6.86 43.92 -2.18
C SER A 267 6.82 43.76 -3.69
N VAL A 268 7.62 42.86 -4.26
CA VAL A 268 7.68 42.62 -5.71
C VAL A 268 6.76 41.45 -6.15
N LEU A 269 6.25 40.72 -5.22
CA LEU A 269 5.29 39.65 -5.51
C LEU A 269 3.86 40.20 -5.36
N PRO A 270 3.10 40.36 -6.47
CA PRO A 270 1.74 40.91 -6.38
C PRO A 270 0.86 40.07 -5.45
N GLY A 271 0.21 40.74 -4.50
CA GLY A 271 -0.69 40.11 -3.55
C GLY A 271 -0.01 39.42 -2.38
N LEU A 272 1.30 39.54 -2.18
CA LEU A 272 2.04 39.00 -1.02
C LEU A 272 2.61 40.15 -0.14
N ALA A 273 2.38 41.42 -0.51
CA ALA A 273 2.73 42.56 0.30
C ALA A 273 1.57 42.90 1.26
N ARG A 274 1.84 43.03 2.52
CA ARG A 274 1.21 43.95 3.46
C ARG A 274 2.18 45.04 3.79
#